data_bc8dada2bf9c5842bd99d70d07a91846
#
_entry.id   bc8dada2bf9c5842bd99d70d07a91846
#
_cell.length_a   1.000
_cell.length_b   1.000
_cell.length_c   1.000
_cell.angle_alpha   90.00
_cell.angle_beta   90.00
_cell.angle_gamma   90.00
#
_symmetry.space_group_name_H-M   'P 1'
#
loop_
_entity.id
_entity.type
_entity.pdbx_description
1 polymer ?
#
loop_
_entity_poly.entity_id
_entity_poly.type
_entity_poly.pdbx_seq_one_letter_code
_entity_poly.pdbx_strand_id
1 'polypeptide(L)'
;TGDLINSDRRLDEKLSMSTNRAKATFLGVHLLKHFILDLNQVANIQVCCVTGNESRVNEELGWVDIVASDNYDFTIFEMLNLLLPEIHFIKGRALEVVVEINGKNLLVIHGHQLGKMDSNQVGRLISKYAAKGVIINMIICGHLHETMIRDNIARSASLVGSNAYSENALNLSGTAAQNIYIFTNDGRHDVRIDLQETDKWKGYPINKE
;
A
#
# COMPACT_ATOMS: atom_id res chain seq x y z
N THR A 1 -0.44 -1.25 -0.38
CA THR A 1 0.66 -0.96 -1.29
C THR A 1 1.98 -0.64 -0.58
N GLY A 2 2.16 -1.04 0.68
CA GLY A 2 3.37 -0.83 1.47
C GLY A 2 3.47 0.55 2.13
N ASP A 3 4.57 0.75 2.87
CA ASP A 3 4.84 1.92 3.71
C ASP A 3 3.77 2.14 4.79
N LEU A 4 3.39 1.05 5.48
CA LEU A 4 2.48 1.12 6.63
C LEU A 4 3.17 1.74 7.85
N ILE A 5 4.49 1.67 7.92
CA ILE A 5 5.33 2.19 9.00
C ILE A 5 6.35 3.16 8.41
N ASN A 6 6.50 4.32 9.04
CA ASN A 6 7.52 5.28 8.67
C ASN A 6 8.94 4.76 8.97
N SER A 7 9.89 5.26 8.19
CA SER A 7 11.31 5.07 8.43
C SER A 7 11.76 5.72 9.75
N ASP A 8 12.83 5.18 10.32
CA ASP A 8 13.57 5.76 11.44
C ASP A 8 15.07 5.91 11.14
N ARG A 9 15.42 5.90 9.85
CA ARG A 9 16.81 5.95 9.40
C ARG A 9 17.41 7.36 9.43
N ARG A 10 16.56 8.39 9.31
CA ARG A 10 16.97 9.80 9.35
C ARG A 10 16.62 10.44 10.69
N LEU A 11 17.39 11.43 11.08
CA LEU A 11 17.15 12.14 12.36
C LEU A 11 15.77 12.81 12.37
N ASP A 12 15.39 13.48 11.28
CA ASP A 12 14.10 14.17 11.16
C ASP A 12 12.93 13.18 11.25
N GLU A 13 13.08 12.00 10.68
CA GLU A 13 12.09 10.92 10.79
C GLU A 13 11.94 10.49 12.25
N LYS A 14 13.06 10.25 12.96
CA LYS A 14 13.04 9.87 14.39
C LYS A 14 12.40 10.95 15.27
N LEU A 15 12.67 12.21 14.98
CA LEU A 15 12.13 13.35 15.77
C LEU A 15 10.63 13.57 15.50
N SER A 16 10.12 13.17 14.34
CA SER A 16 8.71 13.32 13.97
C SER A 16 7.83 12.09 14.29
N MET A 17 8.41 11.02 14.82
CA MET A 17 7.67 9.80 15.16
C MET A 17 6.79 10.00 16.39
N SER A 18 5.52 9.62 16.29
CA SER A 18 4.60 9.57 17.43
C SER A 18 4.88 8.38 18.37
N THR A 19 5.54 7.33 17.85
CA THR A 19 5.91 6.11 18.58
C THR A 19 7.03 5.38 17.87
N ASN A 20 7.69 4.42 18.54
CA ASN A 20 8.70 3.59 17.91
C ASN A 20 8.09 2.56 16.93
N ARG A 21 8.92 2.00 16.04
CA ARG A 21 8.47 1.10 14.96
C ARG A 21 7.84 -0.19 15.48
N ALA A 22 8.32 -0.74 16.60
CA ALA A 22 7.72 -1.95 17.17
C ALA A 22 6.27 -1.70 17.64
N LYS A 23 6.04 -0.60 18.36
CA LYS A 23 4.68 -0.20 18.77
C LYS A 23 3.82 0.19 17.56
N ALA A 24 4.37 0.89 16.56
CA ALA A 24 3.67 1.22 15.33
C ALA A 24 3.23 -0.05 14.56
N THR A 25 4.08 -1.09 14.49
CA THR A 25 3.75 -2.38 13.89
C THR A 25 2.56 -3.04 14.59
N PHE A 26 2.57 -3.08 15.92
CA PHE A 26 1.45 -3.59 16.71
C PHE A 26 0.16 -2.79 16.45
N LEU A 27 0.23 -1.47 16.46
CA LEU A 27 -0.92 -0.60 16.17
C LEU A 27 -1.43 -0.78 14.73
N GLY A 28 -0.53 -0.96 13.76
CA GLY A 28 -0.88 -1.26 12.37
C GLY A 28 -1.68 -2.55 12.25
N VAL A 29 -1.24 -3.62 12.92
CA VAL A 29 -1.98 -4.89 12.98
C VAL A 29 -3.34 -4.69 13.62
N HIS A 30 -3.42 -3.98 14.76
CA HIS A 30 -4.66 -3.73 15.46
C HIS A 30 -5.68 -2.97 14.58
N LEU A 31 -5.26 -1.86 13.98
CA LEU A 31 -6.14 -1.04 13.14
C LEU A 31 -6.61 -1.79 11.88
N LEU A 32 -5.69 -2.43 11.18
CA LEU A 32 -6.02 -3.15 9.94
C LEU A 32 -6.87 -4.39 10.21
N LYS A 33 -6.67 -5.07 11.35
CA LYS A 33 -7.54 -6.17 11.76
C LYS A 33 -8.99 -5.71 11.88
N HIS A 34 -9.25 -4.63 12.62
CA HIS A 34 -10.61 -4.10 12.78
C HIS A 34 -11.20 -3.65 11.45
N PHE A 35 -10.41 -2.95 10.63
CA PHE A 35 -10.84 -2.49 9.31
C PHE A 35 -11.23 -3.67 8.39
N ILE A 36 -10.44 -4.74 8.35
CA ILE A 36 -10.73 -5.93 7.55
C ILE A 36 -12.01 -6.62 8.06
N LEU A 37 -12.17 -6.75 9.38
CA LEU A 37 -13.36 -7.37 9.96
C LEU A 37 -14.63 -6.56 9.68
N ASP A 38 -14.57 -5.23 9.74
CA ASP A 38 -15.72 -4.37 9.41
C ASP A 38 -16.09 -4.50 7.92
N LEU A 39 -15.11 -4.52 7.04
CA LEU A 39 -15.36 -4.75 5.61
C LEU A 39 -15.94 -6.15 5.35
N ASN A 40 -15.49 -7.17 6.07
CA ASN A 40 -15.95 -8.55 5.90
C ASN A 40 -17.41 -8.75 6.31
N GLN A 41 -18.02 -7.81 7.05
CA GLN A 41 -19.44 -7.83 7.35
C GLN A 41 -20.32 -7.51 6.14
N VAL A 42 -19.76 -6.81 5.15
CA VAL A 42 -20.53 -6.29 3.99
C VAL A 42 -20.05 -6.84 2.64
N ALA A 43 -18.88 -7.47 2.59
CA ALA A 43 -18.32 -8.03 1.37
C ALA A 43 -17.40 -9.23 1.67
N ASN A 44 -17.20 -10.12 0.69
CA ASN A 44 -16.16 -11.15 0.76
C ASN A 44 -14.80 -10.50 0.53
N ILE A 45 -13.92 -10.57 1.53
CA ILE A 45 -12.64 -9.88 1.53
C ILE A 45 -11.50 -10.82 1.15
N GLN A 46 -10.65 -10.35 0.25
CA GLN A 46 -9.33 -10.90 0.00
C GLN A 46 -8.29 -9.81 0.27
N VAL A 47 -7.21 -10.17 0.91
CA VAL A 47 -6.15 -9.22 1.28
C VAL A 47 -4.86 -9.58 0.57
N CYS A 48 -4.21 -8.61 -0.06
CA CYS A 48 -2.85 -8.73 -0.55
C CYS A 48 -2.00 -7.56 -0.06
N CYS A 49 -0.71 -7.77 0.07
CA CYS A 49 0.25 -6.75 0.47
C CYS A 49 1.53 -6.85 -0.35
N VAL A 50 2.19 -5.72 -0.52
CA VAL A 50 3.57 -5.63 -0.98
C VAL A 50 4.34 -4.72 -0.03
N THR A 51 5.64 -4.92 0.07
CA THR A 51 6.49 -4.13 0.96
C THR A 51 6.87 -2.79 0.32
N GLY A 52 6.85 -1.74 1.13
CA GLY A 52 7.33 -0.42 0.77
C GLY A 52 8.79 -0.18 1.11
N ASN A 53 9.31 0.97 0.75
CA ASN A 53 10.70 1.33 1.00
C ASN A 53 10.92 1.92 2.41
N GLU A 54 9.93 2.55 3.03
CA GLU A 54 10.09 3.14 4.35
C GLU A 54 9.95 2.12 5.49
N SER A 55 9.15 1.09 5.30
CA SER A 55 8.92 0.03 6.30
C SER A 55 10.05 -1.01 6.37
N ARG A 56 11.09 -0.93 5.52
CA ARG A 56 12.20 -1.90 5.52
C ARG A 56 13.03 -1.84 6.81
N VAL A 57 13.60 -2.97 7.22
CA VAL A 57 14.51 -3.07 8.36
C VAL A 57 15.93 -2.68 7.93
N ASN A 58 16.39 -3.18 6.80
CA ASN A 58 17.73 -2.89 6.28
C ASN A 58 17.87 -1.43 5.81
N GLU A 59 19.08 -0.88 5.87
CA GLU A 59 19.36 0.46 5.37
C GLU A 59 19.24 0.56 3.85
N GLU A 60 19.70 -0.47 3.13
CA GLU A 60 19.61 -0.54 1.67
C GLU A 60 18.29 -1.15 1.20
N LEU A 61 17.87 -0.79 -0.02
CA LEU A 61 16.72 -1.40 -0.68
C LEU A 61 17.05 -2.83 -1.14
N GLY A 62 16.23 -3.77 -0.71
CA GLY A 62 16.30 -5.15 -1.15
C GLY A 62 15.50 -5.41 -2.43
N TRP A 63 16.14 -6.01 -3.43
CA TRP A 63 15.48 -6.42 -4.68
C TRP A 63 15.27 -7.93 -4.79
N VAL A 64 15.93 -8.69 -3.94
CA VAL A 64 15.73 -10.13 -3.79
C VAL A 64 14.71 -10.37 -2.70
N ASP A 65 13.82 -11.31 -2.89
CA ASP A 65 12.63 -11.51 -2.05
C ASP A 65 12.96 -11.68 -0.56
N ILE A 66 13.99 -12.43 -0.23
CA ILE A 66 14.44 -12.63 1.15
C ILE A 66 14.89 -11.33 1.84
N VAL A 67 15.47 -10.38 1.10
CA VAL A 67 15.88 -9.08 1.64
C VAL A 67 14.71 -8.10 1.64
N ALA A 68 13.89 -8.12 0.61
CA ALA A 68 12.71 -7.27 0.50
C ALA A 68 11.62 -7.60 1.54
N SER A 69 11.54 -8.87 1.97
CA SER A 69 10.61 -9.31 3.02
C SER A 69 11.09 -9.03 4.45
N ASP A 70 12.36 -8.62 4.65
CA ASP A 70 12.84 -8.08 5.92
C ASP A 70 12.29 -6.64 6.11
N ASN A 71 11.00 -6.59 6.45
CA ASN A 71 10.17 -5.39 6.32
C ASN A 71 8.96 -5.48 7.26
N TYR A 72 8.63 -4.39 7.92
CA TYR A 72 7.50 -4.34 8.85
C TYR A 72 6.14 -4.50 8.15
N ASP A 73 5.99 -4.10 6.87
CA ASP A 73 4.77 -4.37 6.10
C ASP A 73 4.53 -5.88 5.95
N PHE A 74 5.59 -6.64 5.68
CA PHE A 74 5.54 -8.09 5.61
C PHE A 74 5.14 -8.69 6.97
N THR A 75 5.74 -8.21 8.06
CA THR A 75 5.41 -8.64 9.42
C THR A 75 3.94 -8.38 9.75
N ILE A 76 3.43 -7.17 9.44
CA ILE A 76 2.00 -6.82 9.65
C ILE A 76 1.10 -7.76 8.84
N PHE A 77 1.42 -7.99 7.57
CA PHE A 77 0.64 -8.87 6.69
C PHE A 77 0.57 -10.31 7.21
N GLU A 78 1.71 -10.90 7.60
CA GLU A 78 1.74 -12.27 8.12
C GLU A 78 1.04 -12.38 9.50
N MET A 79 1.15 -11.36 10.35
CA MET A 79 0.40 -11.33 11.61
C MET A 79 -1.11 -11.25 11.37
N LEU A 80 -1.58 -10.44 10.42
CA LEU A 80 -2.99 -10.38 10.05
C LEU A 80 -3.48 -11.71 9.47
N ASN A 81 -2.71 -12.35 8.60
CA ASN A 81 -3.01 -13.66 8.05
C ASN A 81 -3.16 -14.73 9.14
N LEU A 82 -2.31 -14.68 10.17
CA LEU A 82 -2.40 -15.59 11.32
C LEU A 82 -3.63 -15.31 12.20
N LEU A 83 -3.96 -14.03 12.39
CA LEU A 83 -5.04 -13.59 13.30
C LEU A 83 -6.44 -13.67 12.67
N LEU A 84 -6.54 -13.76 11.36
CA LEU A 84 -7.79 -13.74 10.58
C LEU A 84 -7.87 -14.98 9.66
N PRO A 85 -7.94 -16.19 10.21
CA PRO A 85 -7.92 -17.43 9.41
C PRO A 85 -9.12 -17.57 8.47
N GLU A 86 -10.20 -16.84 8.71
CA GLU A 86 -11.41 -16.80 7.88
C GLU A 86 -11.26 -15.90 6.64
N ILE A 87 -10.24 -15.04 6.59
CA ILE A 87 -9.97 -14.12 5.48
C ILE A 87 -8.96 -14.76 4.54
N HIS A 88 -9.19 -14.62 3.23
CA HIS A 88 -8.26 -15.09 2.23
C HIS A 88 -7.12 -14.10 2.01
N PHE A 89 -5.91 -14.47 2.41
CA PHE A 89 -4.68 -13.70 2.18
C PHE A 89 -3.96 -14.21 0.94
N ILE A 90 -3.90 -13.36 -0.10
CA ILE A 90 -3.22 -13.67 -1.36
C ILE A 90 -1.72 -13.49 -1.16
N LYS A 91 -0.98 -14.58 -1.17
CA LYS A 91 0.48 -14.57 -1.05
C LYS A 91 1.14 -14.31 -2.41
N GLY A 92 2.10 -13.44 -2.42
CA GLY A 92 2.92 -13.10 -3.58
C GLY A 92 4.38 -12.92 -3.18
N ARG A 93 5.15 -12.29 -4.04
CA ARG A 93 6.50 -11.84 -3.70
C ARG A 93 6.41 -10.56 -2.88
N ALA A 94 7.42 -10.30 -2.06
CA ALA A 94 7.45 -9.12 -1.21
C ALA A 94 7.25 -7.80 -2.00
N LEU A 95 7.85 -7.68 -3.17
CA LEU A 95 7.82 -6.45 -3.98
C LEU A 95 6.66 -6.37 -4.98
N GLU A 96 6.05 -7.50 -5.35
CA GLU A 96 5.05 -7.55 -6.43
C GLU A 96 4.08 -8.72 -6.23
N VAL A 97 2.80 -8.47 -6.43
CA VAL A 97 1.77 -9.51 -6.45
C VAL A 97 0.80 -9.25 -7.61
N VAL A 98 0.38 -10.30 -8.31
CA VAL A 98 -0.66 -10.23 -9.33
C VAL A 98 -1.95 -10.78 -8.73
N VAL A 99 -3.01 -9.99 -8.83
CA VAL A 99 -4.35 -10.33 -8.35
C VAL A 99 -5.32 -10.30 -9.53
N GLU A 100 -6.13 -11.33 -9.67
CA GLU A 100 -7.19 -11.34 -10.66
C GLU A 100 -8.51 -10.83 -10.07
N ILE A 101 -9.12 -9.85 -10.71
CA ILE A 101 -10.45 -9.32 -10.36
C ILE A 101 -11.29 -9.25 -11.63
N ASN A 102 -12.39 -10.00 -11.68
CA ASN A 102 -13.32 -10.04 -12.82
C ASN A 102 -12.61 -10.24 -14.16
N GLY A 103 -11.71 -11.23 -14.25
CA GLY A 103 -10.92 -11.55 -15.45
C GLY A 103 -9.87 -10.51 -15.84
N LYS A 104 -9.54 -9.57 -14.95
CA LYS A 104 -8.48 -8.58 -15.13
C LYS A 104 -7.35 -8.84 -14.15
N ASN A 105 -6.12 -8.94 -14.68
CA ASN A 105 -4.92 -9.07 -13.85
C ASN A 105 -4.43 -7.69 -13.41
N LEU A 106 -4.42 -7.47 -12.12
CA LEU A 106 -3.91 -6.27 -11.47
C LEU A 106 -2.54 -6.58 -10.88
N LEU A 107 -1.53 -5.83 -11.27
CA LEU A 107 -0.21 -5.89 -10.66
C LEU A 107 -0.13 -4.89 -9.53
N VAL A 108 -0.03 -5.37 -8.30
CA VAL A 108 0.17 -4.54 -7.11
C VAL A 108 1.66 -4.46 -6.81
N ILE A 109 2.17 -3.25 -6.68
CA ILE A 109 3.55 -2.92 -6.31
C ILE A 109 3.54 -1.73 -5.34
N HIS A 110 4.65 -1.48 -4.66
CA HIS A 110 4.73 -0.23 -3.87
C HIS A 110 4.83 1.01 -4.77
N GLY A 111 5.73 1.01 -5.74
CA GLY A 111 5.91 2.11 -6.69
C GLY A 111 7.34 2.62 -6.80
N HIS A 112 8.20 2.42 -5.80
CA HIS A 112 9.62 2.80 -5.87
C HIS A 112 10.37 2.13 -7.03
N GLN A 113 9.85 1.00 -7.56
CA GLN A 113 10.38 0.30 -8.73
C GLN A 113 10.22 1.09 -10.03
N LEU A 114 9.28 2.03 -10.07
CA LEU A 114 8.93 2.80 -11.26
C LEU A 114 9.55 4.20 -11.31
N GLY A 115 10.32 4.59 -10.29
CA GLY A 115 10.92 5.92 -10.24
C GLY A 115 9.88 7.03 -10.50
N LYS A 116 9.97 7.71 -11.63
CA LYS A 116 9.04 8.80 -12.00
C LYS A 116 7.65 8.34 -12.47
N MET A 117 7.40 7.03 -12.57
CA MET A 117 6.15 6.45 -13.07
C MET A 117 5.73 6.99 -14.46
N ASP A 118 6.70 7.24 -15.33
CA ASP A 118 6.41 7.62 -16.69
C ASP A 118 5.89 6.45 -17.54
N SER A 119 5.29 6.77 -18.69
CA SER A 119 4.67 5.77 -19.58
C SER A 119 5.67 4.72 -20.07
N ASN A 120 6.95 5.05 -20.21
CA ASN A 120 7.97 4.10 -20.65
C ASN A 120 8.27 3.05 -19.56
N GLN A 121 8.40 3.49 -18.31
CA GLN A 121 8.64 2.58 -17.18
C GLN A 121 7.44 1.65 -16.95
N VAL A 122 6.23 2.20 -17.00
CA VAL A 122 4.97 1.45 -16.93
C VAL A 122 4.90 0.41 -18.07
N GLY A 123 5.16 0.84 -19.31
CA GLY A 123 5.16 -0.04 -20.48
C GLY A 123 6.19 -1.18 -20.37
N ARG A 124 7.40 -0.89 -19.90
CA ARG A 124 8.45 -1.92 -19.69
C ARG A 124 8.02 -2.95 -18.65
N LEU A 125 7.39 -2.51 -17.55
CA LEU A 125 6.93 -3.42 -16.52
C LEU A 125 5.80 -4.32 -17.03
N ILE A 126 4.83 -3.78 -17.74
CA ILE A 126 3.76 -4.57 -18.39
C ILE A 126 4.36 -5.58 -19.38
N SER A 127 5.30 -5.15 -20.22
CA SER A 127 5.98 -6.02 -21.20
C SER A 127 6.77 -7.15 -20.54
N LYS A 128 7.39 -6.89 -19.37
CA LYS A 128 8.08 -7.93 -18.56
C LYS A 128 7.13 -9.07 -18.18
N TYR A 129 5.89 -8.76 -17.84
CA TYR A 129 4.86 -9.77 -17.50
C TYR A 129 4.31 -10.46 -18.75
N ALA A 130 4.05 -9.70 -19.82
CA ALA A 130 3.60 -10.25 -21.09
C ALA A 130 4.59 -11.29 -21.65
N ALA A 131 5.89 -11.05 -21.53
CA ALA A 131 6.93 -12.02 -21.90
C ALA A 131 6.89 -13.32 -21.09
N LYS A 132 6.24 -13.32 -19.92
CA LYS A 132 5.99 -14.50 -19.07
C LYS A 132 4.60 -15.12 -19.30
N GLY A 133 3.86 -14.65 -20.27
CA GLY A 133 2.49 -15.10 -20.56
C GLY A 133 1.40 -14.50 -19.67
N VAL A 134 1.71 -13.45 -18.89
CA VAL A 134 0.75 -12.79 -17.99
C VAL A 134 0.40 -11.41 -18.55
N ILE A 135 -0.85 -11.21 -18.93
CA ILE A 135 -1.35 -9.93 -19.43
C ILE A 135 -1.76 -9.08 -18.22
N ILE A 136 -1.02 -8.01 -17.94
CA ILE A 136 -1.36 -7.04 -16.87
C ILE A 136 -2.29 -5.99 -17.48
N ASN A 137 -3.48 -5.85 -16.90
CA ASN A 137 -4.48 -4.87 -17.31
C ASN A 137 -4.27 -3.52 -16.60
N MET A 138 -3.79 -3.53 -15.36
CA MET A 138 -3.58 -2.31 -14.56
C MET A 138 -2.50 -2.55 -13.50
N ILE A 139 -1.72 -1.51 -13.23
CA ILE A 139 -0.79 -1.45 -12.10
C ILE A 139 -1.43 -0.62 -10.99
N ILE A 140 -1.40 -1.14 -9.77
CA ILE A 140 -1.83 -0.42 -8.56
C ILE A 140 -0.61 -0.18 -7.68
N CYS A 141 -0.38 1.07 -7.27
CA CYS A 141 0.78 1.44 -6.47
C CYS A 141 0.48 2.58 -5.48
N GLY A 142 1.49 2.95 -4.71
CA GLY A 142 1.55 4.08 -3.79
C GLY A 142 2.80 4.92 -4.02
N HIS A 143 3.60 5.13 -2.98
CA HIS A 143 4.94 5.72 -2.93
C HIS A 143 5.02 7.26 -3.07
N LEU A 144 4.41 7.87 -4.07
CA LEU A 144 4.55 9.32 -4.32
C LEU A 144 3.48 10.19 -3.65
N HIS A 145 2.75 9.66 -2.68
CA HIS A 145 1.82 10.34 -1.77
C HIS A 145 0.66 11.13 -2.43
N GLU A 146 0.54 11.14 -3.75
CA GLU A 146 -0.53 11.81 -4.50
C GLU A 146 -1.39 10.81 -5.26
N THR A 147 -2.70 11.05 -5.33
CA THR A 147 -3.60 10.25 -6.16
C THR A 147 -3.32 10.48 -7.64
N MET A 148 -3.18 9.40 -8.39
CA MET A 148 -3.15 9.39 -9.84
C MET A 148 -3.98 8.21 -10.35
N ILE A 149 -4.88 8.46 -11.29
CA ILE A 149 -5.69 7.42 -11.92
C ILE A 149 -5.56 7.57 -13.44
N ARG A 150 -5.08 6.54 -14.11
CA ARG A 150 -4.97 6.41 -15.57
C ARG A 150 -5.48 5.04 -15.99
N ASP A 151 -5.55 4.79 -17.29
CA ASP A 151 -6.10 3.54 -17.83
C ASP A 151 -5.36 2.29 -17.35
N ASN A 152 -4.03 2.33 -17.34
CA ASN A 152 -3.18 1.17 -17.06
C ASN A 152 -2.36 1.27 -15.76
N ILE A 153 -2.48 2.37 -15.03
CA ILE A 153 -1.82 2.56 -13.73
C ILE A 153 -2.65 3.48 -12.83
N ALA A 154 -2.75 3.12 -11.56
CA ALA A 154 -3.29 4.01 -10.55
C ALA A 154 -2.43 3.99 -9.29
N ARG A 155 -2.35 5.14 -8.65
CA ARG A 155 -1.59 5.38 -7.44
C ARG A 155 -2.49 5.96 -6.37
N SER A 156 -2.45 5.37 -5.18
CA SER A 156 -3.12 5.91 -4.00
C SER A 156 -2.27 7.00 -3.35
N ALA A 157 -2.94 7.99 -2.77
CA ALA A 157 -2.30 8.97 -1.92
C ALA A 157 -1.92 8.38 -0.54
N SER A 158 -1.23 9.17 0.27
CA SER A 158 -1.01 8.89 1.69
C SER A 158 -2.33 8.88 2.47
N LEU A 159 -2.46 8.01 3.47
CA LEU A 159 -3.59 8.00 4.41
C LEU A 159 -3.62 9.25 5.31
N VAL A 160 -2.47 9.86 5.56
CA VAL A 160 -2.31 11.01 6.46
C VAL A 160 -2.06 12.33 5.72
N GLY A 161 -2.03 12.29 4.38
CA GLY A 161 -1.70 13.46 3.57
C GLY A 161 -0.20 13.78 3.59
N SER A 162 0.14 15.06 3.45
CA SER A 162 1.52 15.55 3.55
C SER A 162 2.00 15.61 5.01
N ASN A 163 3.29 15.51 5.18
CA ASN A 163 4.00 15.73 6.42
C ASN A 163 5.22 16.61 6.19
N ALA A 164 5.92 17.02 7.25
CA ALA A 164 7.07 17.91 7.16
C ALA A 164 8.16 17.40 6.20
N TYR A 165 8.39 16.09 6.11
CA TYR A 165 9.33 15.50 5.17
C TYR A 165 8.84 15.61 3.72
N SER A 166 7.59 15.26 3.45
CA SER A 166 7.05 15.34 2.08
C SER A 166 7.00 16.79 1.59
N GLU A 167 6.66 17.74 2.44
CA GLU A 167 6.58 19.16 2.08
C GLU A 167 7.97 19.79 1.92
N ASN A 168 8.85 19.62 2.89
CA ASN A 168 10.12 20.35 2.92
C ASN A 168 11.24 19.68 2.10
N ALA A 169 11.27 18.33 2.06
CA ALA A 169 12.32 17.59 1.35
C ALA A 169 11.91 17.19 -0.08
N LEU A 170 10.63 16.89 -0.30
CA LEU A 170 10.14 16.39 -1.59
C LEU A 170 9.30 17.42 -2.37
N ASN A 171 8.93 18.54 -1.75
CA ASN A 171 7.99 19.53 -2.30
C ASN A 171 6.64 18.90 -2.74
N LEU A 172 6.16 17.91 -1.97
CA LEU A 172 4.90 17.23 -2.21
C LEU A 172 3.88 17.69 -1.18
N SER A 173 2.76 18.25 -1.64
CA SER A 173 1.64 18.74 -0.81
C SER A 173 0.37 17.92 -1.10
N GLY A 174 0.46 16.60 -0.99
CA GLY A 174 -0.67 15.71 -1.24
C GLY A 174 -1.72 15.76 -0.14
N THR A 175 -3.00 15.67 -0.51
CA THR A 175 -4.12 15.51 0.43
C THR A 175 -4.30 14.03 0.81
N ALA A 176 -4.71 13.75 2.06
CA ALA A 176 -5.05 12.40 2.48
C ALA A 176 -6.20 11.84 1.65
N ALA A 177 -5.99 10.73 0.97
CA ALA A 177 -7.01 10.10 0.14
C ALA A 177 -6.69 8.63 -0.12
N GLN A 178 -7.73 7.84 -0.41
CA GLN A 178 -7.60 6.48 -0.89
C GLN A 178 -8.46 6.27 -2.13
N ASN A 179 -8.17 5.21 -2.89
CA ASN A 179 -8.90 4.92 -4.12
C ASN A 179 -9.67 3.59 -4.00
N ILE A 180 -10.87 3.55 -4.57
CA ILE A 180 -11.62 2.33 -4.83
C ILE A 180 -11.71 2.15 -6.35
N TYR A 181 -11.48 0.93 -6.81
CA TYR A 181 -11.62 0.53 -8.21
C TYR A 181 -12.70 -0.54 -8.30
N ILE A 182 -13.74 -0.30 -9.07
CA ILE A 182 -14.86 -1.22 -9.25
C ILE A 182 -14.78 -1.79 -10.66
N PHE A 183 -14.53 -3.09 -10.76
CA PHE A 183 -14.46 -3.80 -12.05
C PHE A 183 -15.77 -4.53 -12.29
N THR A 184 -16.51 -4.10 -13.31
CA THR A 184 -17.76 -4.71 -13.79
C THR A 184 -17.55 -5.34 -15.16
N ASN A 185 -18.58 -6.03 -15.66
CA ASN A 185 -18.56 -6.54 -17.04
C ASN A 185 -18.52 -5.43 -18.09
N ASP A 186 -19.07 -4.27 -17.75
CA ASP A 186 -19.20 -3.11 -18.66
C ASP A 186 -17.97 -2.19 -18.60
N GLY A 187 -17.07 -2.38 -17.61
CA GLY A 187 -15.88 -1.55 -17.50
C GLY A 187 -15.34 -1.37 -16.08
N ARG A 188 -14.56 -0.31 -15.89
CA ARG A 188 -13.99 0.09 -14.60
C ARG A 188 -14.55 1.43 -14.17
N HIS A 189 -14.90 1.54 -12.90
CA HIS A 189 -15.25 2.78 -12.23
C HIS A 189 -14.24 3.08 -11.14
N ASP A 190 -13.78 4.30 -11.08
CA ASP A 190 -12.76 4.74 -10.14
C ASP A 190 -13.36 5.78 -9.18
N VAL A 191 -13.15 5.58 -7.89
CA VAL A 191 -13.60 6.49 -6.85
C VAL A 191 -12.41 6.92 -6.00
N ARG A 192 -12.17 8.23 -5.88
CA ARG A 192 -11.24 8.80 -4.91
C ARG A 192 -12.00 9.15 -3.64
N ILE A 193 -11.61 8.56 -2.53
CA ILE A 193 -12.16 8.89 -1.21
C ILE A 193 -11.26 9.95 -0.59
N ASP A 194 -11.82 11.14 -0.32
CA ASP A 194 -11.15 12.19 0.43
C ASP A 194 -11.20 11.88 1.92
N LEU A 195 -10.07 11.98 2.59
CA LEU A 195 -9.92 11.70 4.01
C LEU A 195 -9.62 12.95 4.84
N GLN A 196 -9.82 14.16 4.28
CA GLN A 196 -9.53 15.41 4.99
C GLN A 196 -10.54 15.69 6.11
N GLU A 197 -11.78 15.28 5.96
CA GLU A 197 -12.84 15.48 6.94
C GLU A 197 -12.96 14.31 7.90
N THR A 198 -11.97 14.13 8.79
CA THR A 198 -11.92 13.01 9.73
C THR A 198 -12.74 13.22 11.00
N ASP A 199 -13.09 14.46 11.34
CA ASP A 199 -13.78 14.80 12.60
C ASP A 199 -15.19 14.20 12.71
N LYS A 200 -15.77 13.81 11.60
CA LYS A 200 -17.11 13.17 11.53
C LYS A 200 -17.08 11.66 11.82
N TRP A 201 -15.89 11.05 11.85
CA TRP A 201 -15.75 9.60 11.95
C TRP A 201 -15.16 9.19 13.29
N LYS A 202 -15.77 8.19 13.93
CA LYS A 202 -15.15 7.53 15.08
C LYS A 202 -14.15 6.50 14.56
N GLY A 203 -12.88 6.73 14.84
CA GLY A 203 -11.82 5.75 14.56
C GLY A 203 -11.89 4.54 15.50
N TYR A 204 -11.06 3.56 15.25
CA TYR A 204 -10.91 2.41 16.13
C TYR A 204 -10.25 2.84 17.45
N PRO A 205 -10.75 2.32 18.59
CA PRO A 205 -10.18 2.68 19.89
C PRO A 205 -8.75 2.16 19.99
N ILE A 206 -7.82 3.05 20.24
CA ILE A 206 -6.44 2.72 20.59
C ILE A 206 -6.32 2.97 22.09
N ASN A 207 -6.10 1.92 22.89
CA ASN A 207 -5.84 2.08 24.30
C ASN A 207 -4.55 2.89 24.46
N LYS A 208 -4.70 4.09 24.99
CA LYS A 208 -3.57 4.91 25.42
C LYS A 208 -3.14 4.38 26.79
N GLU A 209 -2.26 3.38 26.80
CA GLU A 209 -1.49 3.03 27.98
C GLU A 209 -0.24 3.89 28.08
#